data_b5c36645c25d5641a7eccd153f02b676
#
_entry.id   b5c36645c25d5641a7eccd153f02b676
#
_cell.length_a   1.000
_cell.length_b   1.000
_cell.length_c   1.000
_cell.angle_alpha   90.00
_cell.angle_beta   90.00
_cell.angle_gamma   90.00
#
_symmetry.space_group_name_H-M   'P 1'
#
loop_
_entity.id
_entity.type
_entity.pdbx_description
1 polymer ?
#
loop_
_entity_poly.entity_id
_entity_poly.type
_entity_poly.pdbx_seq_one_letter_code
_entity_poly.pdbx_strand_id
1 'polypeptide(L)'
;MNSQTPSRRGLKAGVIVTLVVAVAAAAGYWSQRRLAAPAAVATAPAPAAPAAAAATANVPAAQPVVPEVLPGFALQDRDGKLRKLAEWKGRPLVVNFWATWCAPCRREIPLLNQIRAARKAQRLEVIGIAVDFREDVLAYVKQRPINYPLLIGEDDGLEALKSVGMTAAFPFTLFADSQQRIVALKVGELHQDDLDLILDRVRDVDSGQLDLPGARARISEGLKELATKRALKSADAPATADG
;
A
#
# COMPACT_ATOMS: atom_id res chain seq x y z
N MET A 1 -31.66 67.54 6.59
CA MET A 1 -30.68 66.43 6.76
C MET A 1 -31.07 65.70 8.03
N ASN A 2 -31.78 64.59 7.92
CA ASN A 2 -32.37 63.87 9.07
C ASN A 2 -31.87 62.45 9.04
N SER A 3 -30.87 62.16 9.87
CA SER A 3 -30.31 60.81 10.04
C SER A 3 -31.10 60.08 11.11
N GLN A 4 -31.91 59.12 10.71
CA GLN A 4 -32.62 58.21 11.64
C GLN A 4 -31.78 56.95 11.83
N THR A 5 -31.26 56.74 13.03
CA THR A 5 -30.61 55.50 13.49
C THR A 5 -31.66 54.46 13.81
N PRO A 6 -31.58 53.20 13.34
CA PRO A 6 -32.53 52.18 13.68
C PRO A 6 -32.33 51.66 15.14
N SER A 7 -33.44 51.57 15.86
CA SER A 7 -33.53 51.17 17.25
C SER A 7 -33.08 49.69 17.45
N ARG A 8 -32.12 49.52 18.36
CA ARG A 8 -31.52 48.22 18.79
C ARG A 8 -32.53 47.28 19.51
N ARG A 9 -33.78 47.69 19.72
CA ARG A 9 -34.78 46.86 20.48
C ARG A 9 -35.48 45.78 19.65
N GLY A 10 -35.54 45.90 18.31
CA GLY A 10 -36.19 44.90 17.45
C GLY A 10 -35.34 43.63 17.21
N LEU A 11 -34.02 43.73 17.31
CA LEU A 11 -33.12 42.62 16.98
C LEU A 11 -33.03 41.53 18.06
N LYS A 12 -33.29 41.90 19.35
CA LYS A 12 -33.26 40.96 20.46
C LYS A 12 -34.49 40.06 20.55
N ALA A 13 -35.65 40.54 20.12
CA ALA A 13 -36.87 39.76 20.13
C ALA A 13 -36.90 38.65 19.05
N GLY A 14 -36.35 38.95 17.86
CA GLY A 14 -36.27 37.98 16.76
C GLY A 14 -35.34 36.81 17.05
N VAL A 15 -34.20 37.03 17.72
CA VAL A 15 -33.23 35.98 18.04
C VAL A 15 -33.76 35.03 19.12
N ILE A 16 -34.53 35.56 20.09
CA ILE A 16 -35.12 34.72 21.18
C ILE A 16 -36.20 33.80 20.61
N VAL A 17 -37.05 34.29 19.71
CA VAL A 17 -38.10 33.45 19.09
C VAL A 17 -37.52 32.33 18.23
N THR A 18 -36.51 32.61 17.46
CA THR A 18 -35.81 31.55 16.64
C THR A 18 -35.13 30.50 17.50
N LEU A 19 -34.54 30.87 18.64
CA LEU A 19 -33.92 29.93 19.56
C LEU A 19 -34.94 29.02 20.26
N VAL A 20 -36.08 29.54 20.66
CA VAL A 20 -37.15 28.77 21.31
C VAL A 20 -37.78 27.75 20.33
N VAL A 21 -37.99 28.13 19.06
CA VAL A 21 -38.51 27.21 18.05
C VAL A 21 -37.52 26.08 17.73
N ALA A 22 -36.23 26.38 17.66
CA ALA A 22 -35.20 25.38 17.43
C ALA A 22 -35.08 24.35 18.56
N VAL A 23 -35.18 24.78 19.82
CA VAL A 23 -35.15 23.89 20.99
C VAL A 23 -36.40 23.02 21.08
N ALA A 24 -37.57 23.55 20.75
CA ALA A 24 -38.83 22.78 20.72
C ALA A 24 -38.81 21.71 19.61
N ALA A 25 -38.23 22.00 18.43
CA ALA A 25 -38.09 21.05 17.34
C ALA A 25 -37.12 19.92 17.66
N ALA A 26 -36.01 20.24 18.35
CA ALA A 26 -35.03 19.25 18.79
C ALA A 26 -35.59 18.30 19.85
N ALA A 27 -36.34 18.84 20.83
CA ALA A 27 -36.99 18.04 21.87
C ALA A 27 -38.08 17.11 21.30
N GLY A 28 -38.86 17.58 20.33
CA GLY A 28 -39.88 16.77 19.64
C GLY A 28 -39.24 15.61 18.82
N TYR A 29 -38.14 15.86 18.12
CA TYR A 29 -37.40 14.84 17.37
C TYR A 29 -36.84 13.73 18.27
N TRP A 30 -36.31 14.10 19.43
CA TRP A 30 -35.74 13.13 20.40
C TRP A 30 -36.80 12.29 21.11
N SER A 31 -38.01 12.88 21.38
CA SER A 31 -39.12 12.15 22.02
C SER A 31 -39.74 11.11 21.08
N GLN A 32 -39.85 11.39 19.79
CA GLN A 32 -40.38 10.44 18.82
C GLN A 32 -39.45 9.23 18.61
N ARG A 33 -38.11 9.39 18.73
CA ARG A 33 -37.15 8.26 18.61
C ARG A 33 -37.20 7.30 19.79
N ARG A 34 -37.66 7.73 20.96
CA ARG A 34 -37.74 6.87 22.17
C ARG A 34 -39.02 6.02 22.21
N LEU A 35 -40.06 6.32 21.42
CA LEU A 35 -41.31 5.58 21.39
C LEU A 35 -41.41 4.50 20.32
N ALA A 36 -40.41 4.39 19.44
CA ALA A 36 -40.31 3.29 18.49
C ALA A 36 -39.60 2.10 19.13
N ALA A 37 -40.23 1.40 20.03
CA ALA A 37 -39.81 0.06 20.42
C ALA A 37 -40.04 -0.87 19.25
N PRO A 38 -39.08 -1.72 18.85
CA PRO A 38 -39.29 -2.73 17.82
C PRO A 38 -40.34 -3.73 18.34
N ALA A 39 -41.44 -3.89 17.60
CA ALA A 39 -42.42 -4.94 17.87
C ALA A 39 -41.70 -6.29 17.84
N ALA A 40 -41.81 -7.04 18.93
CA ALA A 40 -41.35 -8.40 19.02
C ALA A 40 -42.12 -9.26 18.01
N VAL A 41 -41.49 -9.64 16.93
CA VAL A 41 -42.00 -10.65 16.01
C VAL A 41 -41.95 -11.98 16.74
N ALA A 42 -43.11 -12.51 17.06
CA ALA A 42 -43.22 -13.85 17.61
C ALA A 42 -42.72 -14.86 16.55
N THR A 43 -41.60 -15.46 16.79
CA THR A 43 -40.99 -16.50 15.96
C THR A 43 -41.75 -17.79 16.18
N ALA A 44 -42.56 -18.23 15.22
CA ALA A 44 -43.08 -19.60 15.18
C ALA A 44 -41.88 -20.56 14.97
N PRO A 45 -41.88 -21.76 15.59
CA PRO A 45 -40.78 -22.72 15.39
C PRO A 45 -40.81 -23.23 13.95
N ALA A 46 -39.75 -22.97 13.20
CA ALA A 46 -39.51 -23.54 11.89
C ALA A 46 -39.16 -25.03 12.02
N PRO A 47 -39.63 -25.89 11.10
CA PRO A 47 -39.25 -27.30 11.09
C PRO A 47 -37.75 -27.46 10.91
N ALA A 48 -37.16 -28.32 11.72
CA ALA A 48 -35.74 -28.63 11.67
C ALA A 48 -35.34 -29.19 10.29
N ALA A 49 -34.62 -28.40 9.53
CA ALA A 49 -33.91 -28.91 8.36
C ALA A 49 -32.70 -29.73 8.81
N PRO A 50 -32.36 -30.81 8.10
CA PRO A 50 -31.24 -31.66 8.47
C PRO A 50 -29.94 -30.83 8.37
N ALA A 51 -29.11 -30.88 9.41
CA ALA A 51 -27.80 -30.27 9.45
C ALA A 51 -26.95 -30.87 8.32
N ALA A 52 -26.95 -30.18 7.17
CA ALA A 52 -25.89 -30.40 6.19
C ALA A 52 -24.61 -29.80 6.82
N ALA A 53 -23.73 -30.73 7.21
CA ALA A 53 -22.38 -30.42 7.63
C ALA A 53 -21.75 -29.55 6.51
N ALA A 54 -21.65 -28.24 6.77
CA ALA A 54 -20.84 -27.36 5.95
C ALA A 54 -19.40 -27.85 6.11
N ALA A 55 -18.98 -28.76 5.22
CA ALA A 55 -17.59 -28.96 4.96
C ALA A 55 -17.05 -27.59 4.47
N THR A 56 -16.46 -26.84 5.39
CA THR A 56 -15.59 -25.72 5.03
C THR A 56 -14.45 -26.36 4.24
N ALA A 57 -14.65 -26.45 2.93
CA ALA A 57 -13.55 -26.71 2.03
C ALA A 57 -12.53 -25.60 2.29
N ASN A 58 -11.45 -25.98 2.97
CA ASN A 58 -10.26 -25.18 3.11
C ASN A 58 -9.67 -25.06 1.69
N VAL A 59 -10.22 -24.15 0.89
CA VAL A 59 -9.64 -23.79 -0.40
C VAL A 59 -8.32 -23.14 -0.04
N PRO A 60 -7.17 -23.76 -0.32
CA PRO A 60 -5.89 -23.11 -0.10
C PRO A 60 -5.97 -21.80 -0.88
N ALA A 61 -5.76 -20.67 -0.20
CA ALA A 61 -5.66 -19.39 -0.89
C ALA A 61 -4.61 -19.59 -1.99
N ALA A 62 -5.05 -19.52 -3.25
CA ALA A 62 -4.16 -19.70 -4.38
C ALA A 62 -3.00 -18.74 -4.21
N GLN A 63 -1.80 -19.26 -4.06
CA GLN A 63 -0.61 -18.43 -3.95
C GLN A 63 -0.54 -17.60 -5.22
N PRO A 64 -0.23 -16.29 -5.12
CA PRO A 64 -0.16 -15.43 -6.29
C PRO A 64 0.84 -16.05 -7.29
N VAL A 65 0.37 -16.34 -8.49
CA VAL A 65 1.22 -16.89 -9.55
C VAL A 65 2.05 -15.72 -10.08
N VAL A 66 3.24 -15.55 -9.55
CA VAL A 66 4.20 -14.55 -10.04
C VAL A 66 4.70 -15.00 -11.41
N PRO A 67 4.61 -14.16 -12.46
CA PRO A 67 5.11 -14.51 -13.78
C PRO A 67 6.63 -14.74 -13.75
N GLU A 68 7.14 -15.53 -14.68
CA GLU A 68 8.60 -15.77 -14.75
C GLU A 68 9.38 -14.56 -15.23
N VAL A 69 8.74 -13.71 -16.05
CA VAL A 69 9.33 -12.50 -16.65
C VAL A 69 8.48 -11.31 -16.28
N LEU A 70 9.10 -10.16 -16.06
CA LEU A 70 8.39 -8.92 -15.79
C LEU A 70 7.40 -8.60 -16.93
N PRO A 71 6.13 -8.38 -16.61
CA PRO A 71 5.11 -8.09 -17.64
C PRO A 71 5.35 -6.74 -18.27
N GLY A 72 4.93 -6.62 -19.52
CA GLY A 72 5.01 -5.37 -20.28
C GLY A 72 3.84 -4.45 -19.95
N PHE A 73 3.98 -3.57 -18.99
CA PHE A 73 3.02 -2.48 -18.76
C PHE A 73 3.66 -1.11 -19.03
N ALA A 74 2.82 -0.10 -19.17
CA ALA A 74 3.23 1.28 -19.36
C ALA A 74 2.47 2.19 -18.42
N LEU A 75 3.19 3.09 -17.77
CA LEU A 75 2.65 4.09 -16.82
C LEU A 75 3.27 5.46 -17.09
N GLN A 76 2.61 6.52 -16.66
CA GLN A 76 3.16 7.86 -16.79
C GLN A 76 4.28 8.10 -15.76
N ASP A 77 5.35 8.76 -16.18
CA ASP A 77 6.37 9.28 -15.26
C ASP A 77 5.95 10.61 -14.61
N ARG A 78 6.85 11.24 -13.86
CA ARG A 78 6.60 12.52 -13.18
C ARG A 78 6.21 13.64 -14.14
N ASP A 79 6.72 13.60 -15.36
CA ASP A 79 6.49 14.62 -16.37
C ASP A 79 5.25 14.32 -17.24
N GLY A 80 4.53 13.24 -16.93
CA GLY A 80 3.36 12.79 -17.67
C GLY A 80 3.69 12.02 -18.95
N LYS A 81 4.97 11.69 -19.19
CA LYS A 81 5.39 10.91 -20.33
C LYS A 81 5.12 9.43 -20.06
N LEU A 82 4.47 8.76 -21.01
CA LEU A 82 4.25 7.32 -20.94
C LEU A 82 5.58 6.56 -21.08
N ARG A 83 5.90 5.71 -20.12
CA ARG A 83 7.11 4.91 -20.03
C ARG A 83 6.75 3.43 -19.97
N LYS A 84 7.45 2.63 -20.72
CA LYS A 84 7.30 1.16 -20.72
C LYS A 84 8.38 0.53 -19.87
N LEU A 85 8.05 -0.47 -19.04
CA LEU A 85 9.04 -1.17 -18.23
C LEU A 85 10.17 -1.80 -19.07
N ALA A 86 9.85 -2.20 -20.32
CA ALA A 86 10.80 -2.71 -21.27
C ALA A 86 11.96 -1.75 -21.65
N GLU A 87 11.82 -0.44 -21.38
CA GLU A 87 12.89 0.54 -21.64
C GLU A 87 14.14 0.29 -20.79
N TRP A 88 14.01 -0.42 -19.70
CA TRP A 88 15.11 -0.78 -18.80
C TRP A 88 15.66 -2.18 -19.03
N LYS A 89 15.26 -2.86 -20.11
CA LYS A 89 15.83 -4.17 -20.49
C LYS A 89 17.36 -4.10 -20.64
N GLY A 90 18.05 -5.16 -20.27
CA GLY A 90 19.50 -5.22 -20.27
C GLY A 90 20.16 -4.70 -18.98
N ARG A 91 19.37 -4.44 -17.93
CA ARG A 91 19.81 -4.05 -16.61
C ARG A 91 19.13 -4.91 -15.55
N PRO A 92 19.81 -5.26 -14.46
CA PRO A 92 19.15 -5.75 -13.27
C PRO A 92 18.19 -4.71 -12.74
N LEU A 93 16.99 -5.12 -12.32
CA LEU A 93 15.92 -4.20 -11.88
C LEU A 93 15.46 -4.50 -10.46
N VAL A 94 15.22 -3.43 -9.72
CA VAL A 94 14.40 -3.40 -8.51
C VAL A 94 13.14 -2.63 -8.84
N VAL A 95 12.00 -3.30 -8.85
CA VAL A 95 10.69 -2.67 -9.14
C VAL A 95 9.88 -2.66 -7.86
N ASN A 96 9.78 -1.48 -7.25
CA ASN A 96 9.14 -1.28 -5.95
C ASN A 96 7.76 -0.67 -6.12
N PHE A 97 6.74 -1.36 -5.64
CA PHE A 97 5.36 -0.88 -5.62
C PHE A 97 5.04 -0.27 -4.25
N TRP A 98 4.56 0.97 -4.27
CA TRP A 98 4.36 1.77 -3.07
C TRP A 98 3.20 2.75 -3.20
N ALA A 99 2.82 3.39 -2.08
CA ALA A 99 1.85 4.48 -2.06
C ALA A 99 2.24 5.55 -1.02
N THR A 100 1.77 6.77 -1.18
CA THR A 100 2.10 7.89 -0.28
C THR A 100 1.58 7.71 1.14
N TRP A 101 0.43 7.07 1.29
CA TRP A 101 -0.19 6.75 2.57
C TRP A 101 0.42 5.53 3.28
N CYS A 102 1.25 4.76 2.59
CA CYS A 102 1.88 3.55 3.12
C CYS A 102 3.12 3.92 3.96
N ALA A 103 3.02 3.87 5.27
CA ALA A 103 4.11 4.25 6.17
C ALA A 103 5.39 3.39 6.00
N PRO A 104 5.33 2.04 5.92
CA PRO A 104 6.53 1.23 5.67
C PRO A 104 7.15 1.53 4.29
N CYS A 105 6.34 1.79 3.25
CA CYS A 105 6.87 2.17 1.95
C CYS A 105 7.73 3.44 2.01
N ARG A 106 7.28 4.43 2.77
CA ARG A 106 8.03 5.69 2.92
C ARG A 106 9.37 5.52 3.64
N ARG A 107 9.47 4.52 4.54
CA ARG A 107 10.73 4.25 5.27
C ARG A 107 11.80 3.62 4.38
N GLU A 108 11.42 2.84 3.36
CA GLU A 108 12.39 2.17 2.48
C GLU A 108 12.89 3.06 1.32
N ILE A 109 12.24 4.19 1.01
CA ILE A 109 12.66 5.10 -0.08
C ILE A 109 14.12 5.58 0.06
N PRO A 110 14.61 6.01 1.24
CA PRO A 110 16.02 6.37 1.39
C PRO A 110 16.98 5.22 1.08
N LEU A 111 16.62 4.01 1.46
CA LEU A 111 17.39 2.80 1.19
C LEU A 111 17.44 2.50 -0.31
N LEU A 112 16.32 2.64 -1.01
CA LEU A 112 16.26 2.46 -2.47
C LEU A 112 17.09 3.52 -3.21
N ASN A 113 17.09 4.78 -2.76
CA ASN A 113 17.97 5.83 -3.28
C ASN A 113 19.45 5.43 -3.11
N GLN A 114 19.82 4.95 -1.93
CA GLN A 114 21.18 4.56 -1.59
C GLN A 114 21.66 3.36 -2.41
N ILE A 115 20.86 2.30 -2.50
CA ILE A 115 21.27 1.08 -3.21
C ILE A 115 21.42 1.31 -4.72
N ARG A 116 20.60 2.16 -5.32
CA ARG A 116 20.75 2.55 -6.73
C ARG A 116 22.08 3.24 -6.97
N ALA A 117 22.49 4.13 -6.08
CA ALA A 117 23.78 4.82 -6.17
C ALA A 117 24.95 3.86 -5.93
N ALA A 118 24.88 3.03 -4.89
CA ALA A 118 25.93 2.09 -4.52
C ALA A 118 26.19 1.01 -5.57
N ARG A 119 25.14 0.53 -6.25
CA ARG A 119 25.22 -0.53 -7.26
C ARG A 119 25.26 0.00 -8.72
N LYS A 120 25.58 1.29 -8.90
CA LYS A 120 25.67 1.92 -10.24
C LYS A 120 26.65 1.20 -11.19
N ALA A 121 27.79 0.74 -10.68
CA ALA A 121 28.77 -0.01 -11.46
C ALA A 121 28.21 -1.34 -12.00
N GLN A 122 27.24 -1.94 -11.31
CA GLN A 122 26.52 -3.14 -11.74
C GLN A 122 25.37 -2.84 -12.68
N ARG A 123 25.18 -1.58 -13.10
CA ARG A 123 24.10 -1.09 -13.95
C ARG A 123 22.70 -1.33 -13.34
N LEU A 124 22.61 -1.55 -12.02
CA LEU A 124 21.34 -1.71 -11.32
C LEU A 124 20.45 -0.48 -11.56
N GLU A 125 19.19 -0.72 -11.88
CA GLU A 125 18.18 0.34 -11.89
C GLU A 125 17.09 0.04 -10.86
N VAL A 126 16.64 1.09 -10.20
CA VAL A 126 15.50 1.06 -9.30
C VAL A 126 14.35 1.80 -9.98
N ILE A 127 13.17 1.23 -10.00
CA ILE A 127 11.96 1.83 -10.55
C ILE A 127 10.90 1.81 -9.46
N GLY A 128 10.42 2.98 -9.07
CA GLY A 128 9.27 3.10 -8.19
C GLY A 128 7.98 3.11 -9.00
N ILE A 129 7.01 2.30 -8.58
CA ILE A 129 5.64 2.34 -9.12
C ILE A 129 4.74 2.83 -7.99
N ALA A 130 4.31 4.08 -8.10
CA ALA A 130 3.37 4.67 -7.17
C ALA A 130 1.95 4.31 -7.60
N VAL A 131 1.26 3.51 -6.79
CA VAL A 131 -0.15 3.16 -6.99
C VAL A 131 -0.98 4.09 -6.11
N ASP A 132 -1.18 5.30 -6.62
CA ASP A 132 -1.79 6.40 -5.86
C ASP A 132 -2.19 7.55 -6.79
N PHE A 133 -2.95 8.52 -6.26
CA PHE A 133 -3.29 9.74 -6.98
C PHE A 133 -2.05 10.52 -7.37
N ARG A 134 -2.01 10.95 -8.62
CA ARG A 134 -0.85 11.66 -9.18
C ARG A 134 -0.47 12.92 -8.40
N GLU A 135 -1.46 13.69 -7.98
CA GLU A 135 -1.27 14.93 -7.22
C GLU A 135 -0.56 14.66 -5.89
N ASP A 136 -0.98 13.61 -5.18
CA ASP A 136 -0.42 13.23 -3.89
C ASP A 136 1.02 12.75 -4.04
N VAL A 137 1.30 11.95 -5.07
CA VAL A 137 2.65 11.49 -5.38
C VAL A 137 3.57 12.66 -5.70
N LEU A 138 3.14 13.60 -6.55
CA LEU A 138 3.94 14.77 -6.92
C LEU A 138 4.16 15.72 -5.73
N ALA A 139 3.16 15.88 -4.86
CA ALA A 139 3.28 16.65 -3.62
C ALA A 139 4.29 16.00 -2.65
N TYR A 140 4.24 14.68 -2.51
CA TYR A 140 5.17 13.91 -1.68
C TYR A 140 6.62 14.06 -2.18
N VAL A 141 6.87 13.91 -3.48
CA VAL A 141 8.23 13.95 -4.06
C VAL A 141 8.87 15.33 -3.94
N LYS A 142 8.08 16.41 -3.91
CA LYS A 142 8.58 17.78 -3.66
C LYS A 142 9.20 17.90 -2.26
N GLN A 143 8.67 17.17 -1.28
CA GLN A 143 9.13 17.23 0.12
C GLN A 143 10.19 16.18 0.43
N ARG A 144 10.16 15.05 -0.27
CA ARG A 144 11.03 13.89 -0.02
C ARG A 144 11.59 13.37 -1.34
N PRO A 145 12.88 13.66 -1.64
CA PRO A 145 13.48 13.31 -2.92
C PRO A 145 13.50 11.80 -3.18
N ILE A 146 13.00 11.43 -4.34
CA ILE A 146 13.15 10.08 -4.92
C ILE A 146 14.07 10.24 -6.13
N ASN A 147 15.27 9.63 -6.06
CA ASN A 147 16.34 9.83 -7.05
C ASN A 147 16.40 8.74 -8.12
N TYR A 148 15.31 7.99 -8.29
CA TYR A 148 15.16 6.94 -9.30
C TYR A 148 13.92 7.20 -10.17
N PRO A 149 13.80 6.57 -11.35
CA PRO A 149 12.61 6.63 -12.17
C PRO A 149 11.35 6.28 -11.38
N LEU A 150 10.36 7.15 -11.48
CA LEU A 150 9.09 6.99 -10.80
C LEU A 150 7.97 6.96 -11.84
N LEU A 151 7.22 5.88 -11.83
CA LEU A 151 6.02 5.69 -12.61
C LEU A 151 4.81 5.83 -11.70
N ILE A 152 3.77 6.45 -12.19
CA ILE A 152 2.60 6.82 -11.39
C ILE A 152 1.35 6.30 -12.12
N GLY A 153 0.51 5.58 -11.41
CA GLY A 153 -0.79 5.13 -11.90
C GLY A 153 -1.72 4.81 -10.76
N GLU A 154 -2.97 5.16 -10.91
CA GLU A 154 -4.06 4.80 -10.01
C GLU A 154 -4.65 3.46 -10.45
N ASP A 155 -5.62 3.46 -11.34
CA ASP A 155 -6.19 2.23 -11.90
C ASP A 155 -5.18 1.46 -12.75
N ASP A 156 -4.41 2.15 -13.59
CA ASP A 156 -3.31 1.56 -14.39
C ASP A 156 -2.24 0.94 -13.48
N GLY A 157 -1.98 1.57 -12.33
CA GLY A 157 -1.07 1.06 -11.30
C GLY A 157 -1.60 -0.22 -10.66
N LEU A 158 -2.89 -0.29 -10.39
CA LEU A 158 -3.56 -1.50 -9.91
C LEU A 158 -3.54 -2.61 -10.97
N GLU A 159 -3.65 -2.26 -12.26
CA GLU A 159 -3.54 -3.21 -13.36
C GLU A 159 -2.11 -3.75 -13.49
N ALA A 160 -1.11 -2.87 -13.38
CA ALA A 160 0.29 -3.27 -13.34
C ALA A 160 0.57 -4.23 -12.19
N LEU A 161 0.00 -3.97 -11.00
CA LEU A 161 0.08 -4.80 -9.82
C LEU A 161 -0.54 -6.19 -10.06
N LYS A 162 -1.75 -6.25 -10.63
CA LYS A 162 -2.41 -7.51 -10.98
C LYS A 162 -1.60 -8.32 -12.00
N SER A 163 -0.97 -7.64 -12.96
CA SER A 163 -0.17 -8.29 -14.01
C SER A 163 1.06 -9.04 -13.45
N VAL A 164 1.55 -8.66 -12.28
CA VAL A 164 2.62 -9.35 -11.56
C VAL A 164 2.09 -10.38 -10.55
N GLY A 165 0.80 -10.69 -10.61
CA GLY A 165 0.16 -11.71 -9.75
C GLY A 165 -0.13 -11.24 -8.33
N MET A 166 -0.08 -9.91 -8.07
CA MET A 166 -0.30 -9.36 -6.73
C MET A 166 -1.67 -8.71 -6.59
N THR A 167 -2.19 -8.75 -5.38
CA THR A 167 -3.28 -7.90 -4.90
C THR A 167 -2.69 -6.78 -4.04
N ALA A 168 -3.47 -5.74 -3.72
CA ALA A 168 -2.99 -4.55 -3.01
C ALA A 168 -2.41 -4.86 -1.62
N ALA A 169 -1.13 -5.24 -1.57
CA ALA A 169 -0.34 -5.44 -0.35
C ALA A 169 0.95 -4.63 -0.48
N PHE A 170 1.03 -3.47 0.18
CA PHE A 170 2.19 -2.59 0.12
C PHE A 170 3.01 -2.60 1.41
N PRO A 171 4.33 -2.42 1.29
CA PRO A 171 5.13 -2.44 0.06
C PRO A 171 5.35 -3.86 -0.45
N PHE A 172 5.63 -3.98 -1.74
CA PHE A 172 6.29 -5.16 -2.26
C PHE A 172 7.27 -4.78 -3.37
N THR A 173 8.26 -5.63 -3.56
CA THR A 173 9.36 -5.36 -4.50
C THR A 173 9.68 -6.60 -5.31
N LEU A 174 9.75 -6.42 -6.63
CA LEU A 174 10.23 -7.42 -7.56
C LEU A 174 11.71 -7.15 -7.87
N PHE A 175 12.47 -8.22 -7.95
CA PHE A 175 13.86 -8.20 -8.37
C PHE A 175 14.00 -9.02 -9.63
N ALA A 176 14.54 -8.41 -10.67
CA ALA A 176 14.74 -9.08 -11.95
C ALA A 176 16.17 -8.96 -12.43
N ASP A 177 16.62 -9.96 -13.17
CA ASP A 177 17.90 -9.96 -13.85
C ASP A 177 17.88 -9.07 -15.12
N SER A 178 19.01 -8.97 -15.80
CA SER A 178 19.16 -8.17 -17.01
C SER A 178 18.30 -8.66 -18.18
N GLN A 179 17.80 -9.89 -18.12
CA GLN A 179 16.87 -10.47 -19.09
C GLN A 179 15.40 -10.23 -18.71
N GLN A 180 15.16 -9.52 -17.60
CA GLN A 180 13.84 -9.26 -17.01
C GLN A 180 13.15 -10.51 -16.42
N ARG A 181 13.90 -11.60 -16.16
CA ARG A 181 13.37 -12.75 -15.45
C ARG A 181 13.28 -12.41 -13.96
N ILE A 182 12.14 -12.69 -13.34
CA ILE A 182 11.92 -12.41 -11.92
C ILE A 182 12.72 -13.39 -11.07
N VAL A 183 13.72 -12.87 -10.36
CA VAL A 183 14.59 -13.64 -9.47
C VAL A 183 13.97 -13.75 -8.08
N ALA A 184 13.34 -12.68 -7.60
CA ALA A 184 12.69 -12.65 -6.29
C ALA A 184 11.48 -11.72 -6.27
N LEU A 185 10.54 -12.04 -5.37
CA LEU A 185 9.47 -11.17 -4.89
C LEU A 185 9.62 -11.05 -3.37
N LYS A 186 9.67 -9.83 -2.86
CA LYS A 186 9.67 -9.55 -1.43
C LYS A 186 8.43 -8.74 -1.07
N VAL A 187 7.59 -9.30 -0.22
CA VAL A 187 6.44 -8.61 0.36
C VAL A 187 6.82 -8.04 1.72
N GLY A 188 6.35 -6.84 2.02
CA GLY A 188 6.68 -6.09 3.23
C GLY A 188 7.93 -5.24 3.08
N GLU A 189 8.22 -4.45 4.10
CA GLU A 189 9.32 -3.49 4.15
C GLU A 189 10.67 -4.14 3.87
N LEU A 190 11.49 -3.48 3.03
CA LEU A 190 12.82 -3.89 2.71
C LEU A 190 13.81 -3.42 3.78
N HIS A 191 14.73 -4.29 4.14
CA HIS A 191 15.90 -3.96 4.96
C HIS A 191 17.18 -4.09 4.13
N GLN A 192 18.27 -3.47 4.61
CA GLN A 192 19.55 -3.48 3.90
C GLN A 192 20.05 -4.90 3.64
N ASP A 193 19.95 -5.79 4.63
CA ASP A 193 20.37 -7.18 4.56
C ASP A 193 19.53 -8.01 3.57
N ASP A 194 18.22 -7.73 3.44
CA ASP A 194 17.36 -8.32 2.40
C ASP A 194 17.86 -7.92 0.99
N LEU A 195 18.13 -6.62 0.81
CA LEU A 195 18.61 -6.09 -0.48
C LEU A 195 19.95 -6.68 -0.87
N ASP A 196 20.92 -6.73 0.05
CA ASP A 196 22.24 -7.25 -0.23
C ASP A 196 22.17 -8.74 -0.61
N LEU A 197 21.42 -9.54 0.16
CA LEU A 197 21.20 -10.95 -0.15
C LEU A 197 20.62 -11.16 -1.55
N ILE A 198 19.54 -10.45 -1.86
CA ILE A 198 18.80 -10.65 -3.12
C ILE A 198 19.64 -10.16 -4.30
N LEU A 199 20.21 -8.96 -4.21
CA LEU A 199 20.98 -8.36 -5.30
C LEU A 199 22.28 -9.10 -5.61
N ASP A 200 22.89 -9.73 -4.61
CA ASP A 200 24.03 -10.62 -4.85
C ASP A 200 23.61 -11.86 -5.63
N ARG A 201 22.44 -12.42 -5.36
CA ARG A 201 21.91 -13.56 -6.14
C ARG A 201 21.48 -13.14 -7.56
N VAL A 202 20.91 -11.94 -7.72
CA VAL A 202 20.62 -11.38 -9.06
C VAL A 202 21.92 -11.27 -9.88
N ARG A 203 23.00 -10.76 -9.29
CA ARG A 203 24.31 -10.68 -9.92
C ARG A 203 24.85 -12.07 -10.30
N ASP A 204 24.73 -13.06 -9.41
CA ASP A 204 25.20 -14.42 -9.65
C ASP A 204 24.42 -15.07 -10.82
N VAL A 205 23.12 -14.77 -10.97
CA VAL A 205 22.31 -15.20 -12.13
C VAL A 205 22.78 -14.51 -13.41
N ASP A 206 22.97 -13.18 -13.37
CA ASP A 206 23.42 -12.41 -14.55
C ASP A 206 24.79 -12.83 -15.04
N SER A 207 25.69 -13.23 -14.13
CA SER A 207 27.03 -13.73 -14.47
C SER A 207 27.09 -15.22 -14.84
N GLY A 208 25.95 -15.94 -14.73
CA GLY A 208 25.88 -17.37 -14.99
C GLY A 208 26.51 -18.26 -13.90
N GLN A 209 26.85 -17.68 -12.74
CA GLN A 209 27.39 -18.42 -11.59
C GLN A 209 26.32 -19.24 -10.87
N LEU A 210 25.05 -18.85 -11.03
CA LEU A 210 23.92 -19.52 -10.42
C LEU A 210 22.76 -19.56 -11.41
N ASP A 211 22.04 -20.66 -11.46
CA ASP A 211 20.80 -20.75 -12.21
C ASP A 211 19.64 -20.08 -11.46
N LEU A 212 18.56 -19.76 -12.16
CA LEU A 212 17.41 -19.06 -11.59
C LEU A 212 16.73 -19.85 -10.46
N PRO A 213 16.46 -21.17 -10.59
CA PRO A 213 15.91 -21.97 -9.49
C PRO A 213 16.79 -21.97 -8.25
N GLY A 214 18.10 -22.15 -8.40
CA GLY A 214 19.06 -22.13 -7.31
C GLY A 214 19.13 -20.78 -6.62
N ALA A 215 19.06 -19.68 -7.37
CA ALA A 215 18.99 -18.33 -6.82
C ALA A 215 17.74 -18.14 -5.96
N ARG A 216 16.57 -18.51 -6.49
CA ARG A 216 15.29 -18.43 -5.78
C ARG A 216 15.29 -19.24 -4.47
N ALA A 217 15.84 -20.45 -4.49
CA ALA A 217 15.94 -21.29 -3.30
C ALA A 217 16.82 -20.62 -2.22
N ARG A 218 18.03 -20.16 -2.59
CA ARG A 218 18.94 -19.50 -1.65
C ARG A 218 18.38 -18.19 -1.10
N ILE A 219 17.67 -17.40 -1.91
CA ILE A 219 16.99 -16.18 -1.46
C ILE A 219 15.88 -16.53 -0.45
N SER A 220 15.05 -17.52 -0.77
CA SER A 220 13.94 -17.93 0.12
C SER A 220 14.46 -18.37 1.49
N GLU A 221 15.52 -19.15 1.52
CA GLU A 221 16.15 -19.62 2.77
C GLU A 221 16.77 -18.45 3.55
N GLY A 222 17.60 -17.65 2.90
CA GLY A 222 18.27 -16.53 3.54
C GLY A 222 17.31 -15.47 4.07
N LEU A 223 16.21 -15.17 3.36
CA LEU A 223 15.17 -14.26 3.85
C LEU A 223 14.47 -14.79 5.10
N LYS A 224 14.25 -16.11 5.21
CA LYS A 224 13.69 -16.74 6.43
C LYS A 224 14.67 -16.60 7.61
N GLU A 225 15.95 -16.83 7.38
CA GLU A 225 16.98 -16.65 8.41
C GLU A 225 17.06 -15.20 8.90
N LEU A 226 17.07 -14.24 7.95
CA LEU A 226 17.11 -12.82 8.28
C LEU A 226 15.85 -12.39 9.06
N ALA A 227 14.68 -12.85 8.67
CA ALA A 227 13.44 -12.59 9.38
C ALA A 227 13.47 -13.15 10.81
N THR A 228 13.97 -14.38 10.99
CA THR A 228 14.13 -15.01 12.30
C THR A 228 15.07 -14.21 13.19
N LYS A 229 16.24 -13.81 12.66
CA LYS A 229 17.22 -12.99 13.39
C LYS A 229 16.62 -11.65 13.82
N ARG A 230 15.84 -10.99 12.97
CA ARG A 230 15.15 -9.73 13.31
C ARG A 230 14.09 -9.95 14.39
N ALA A 231 13.30 -11.02 14.33
CA ALA A 231 12.30 -11.34 15.34
C ALA A 231 12.93 -11.60 16.72
N LEU A 232 14.02 -12.35 16.78
CA LEU A 232 14.76 -12.59 18.03
C LEU A 232 15.31 -11.29 18.61
N LYS A 233 15.94 -10.46 17.78
CA LYS A 233 16.47 -9.16 18.22
C LYS A 233 15.40 -8.21 18.75
N SER A 234 14.20 -8.23 18.18
CA SER A 234 13.07 -7.42 18.67
C SER A 234 12.48 -7.95 19.95
N ALA A 235 12.54 -9.26 20.20
CA ALA A 235 12.09 -9.87 21.44
C ALA A 235 13.06 -9.58 22.62
N ASP A 236 14.36 -9.46 22.34
CA ASP A 236 15.39 -9.15 23.32
C ASP A 236 15.51 -7.63 23.62
N ALA A 237 14.85 -6.77 22.85
CA ALA A 237 14.86 -5.34 23.10
C ALA A 237 14.02 -5.03 24.36
N PRO A 238 14.58 -4.34 25.38
CA PRO A 238 13.82 -3.99 26.57
C PRO A 238 12.63 -3.12 26.16
N ALA A 239 11.44 -3.44 26.67
CA ALA A 239 10.27 -2.60 26.50
C ALA A 239 10.61 -1.21 27.02
N THR A 240 10.81 -0.25 26.14
CA THR A 240 10.90 1.15 26.52
C THR A 240 9.54 1.54 27.08
N ALA A 241 9.47 1.70 28.40
CA ALA A 241 8.32 2.24 29.08
C ALA A 241 8.17 3.70 28.62
N ASP A 242 7.32 3.92 27.65
CA ASP A 242 6.80 5.25 27.37
C ASP A 242 5.78 5.59 28.48
N GLY A 243 6.24 6.47 29.38
CA GLY A 243 5.41 7.16 30.35
C GLY A 243 4.76 8.39 29.73
#